data_8a53d76a6ad5b38f8c364fc495b2185a
#
_entry.id   8a53d76a6ad5b38f8c364fc495b2185a
#
_cell.length_a   1.000
_cell.length_b   1.000
_cell.length_c   1.000
_cell.angle_alpha   90.00
_cell.angle_beta   90.00
_cell.angle_gamma   90.00
#
_symmetry.space_group_name_H-M   'P 1'
#
loop_
_entity.id
_entity.type
_entity.pdbx_description
1 polymer ?
#
loop_
_entity_poly.entity_id
_entity_poly.type
_entity_poly.pdbx_seq_one_letter_code
_entity_poly.pdbx_strand_id
1 'polypeptide(L)'
;MNSMILRANNTTINGVAPVLTGDNGINFPVATSGTTAVALEDISTPGTTDVTVTLIPNQQYWCSISNPGTTMTINFNVDDTAFPSGSVAEFCIEYPTSGAFLTPIFVKHNNVELFTVSLNPEIQFLVIRIVKLGETLKAHSI
;
A
#
# COMPACT_ATOMS: atom_id res chain seq x y z
N MET A 1 -12.86 -30.56 27.74
CA MET A 1 -12.13 -29.43 27.14
C MET A 1 -13.02 -28.19 27.25
N ASN A 2 -12.55 -27.23 27.92
CA ASN A 2 -13.28 -25.97 27.94
C ASN A 2 -13.08 -25.28 26.60
N SER A 3 -14.14 -25.20 25.83
CA SER A 3 -14.11 -24.37 24.68
C SER A 3 -13.98 -22.92 25.14
N MET A 4 -12.83 -22.33 24.90
CA MET A 4 -12.62 -20.94 25.16
C MET A 4 -13.26 -20.15 24.01
N ILE A 5 -14.36 -19.50 24.31
CA ILE A 5 -14.94 -18.54 23.37
C ILE A 5 -14.17 -17.26 23.57
N LEU A 6 -13.28 -16.99 22.64
CA LEU A 6 -12.59 -15.70 22.59
C LEU A 6 -13.57 -14.66 22.04
N ARG A 7 -14.09 -13.90 22.95
CA ARG A 7 -14.83 -12.69 22.58
C ARG A 7 -13.83 -11.57 22.40
N ALA A 8 -13.85 -10.96 21.25
CA ALA A 8 -13.03 -9.82 20.97
C ALA A 8 -13.14 -8.78 22.11
N ASN A 9 -12.06 -8.26 22.52
CA ASN A 9 -11.84 -7.05 23.31
C ASN A 9 -12.10 -7.08 24.83
N ASN A 10 -12.85 -8.04 25.37
CA ASN A 10 -13.21 -8.00 26.81
C ASN A 10 -12.91 -9.27 27.56
N THR A 11 -12.25 -10.23 26.96
CA THR A 11 -11.89 -11.47 27.65
C THR A 11 -10.54 -11.30 28.31
N THR A 12 -10.52 -11.27 29.63
CA THR A 12 -9.28 -11.29 30.41
C THR A 12 -9.22 -12.62 31.17
N ILE A 13 -8.04 -13.21 31.20
CA ILE A 13 -7.76 -14.35 32.07
C ILE A 13 -6.80 -13.84 33.13
N ASN A 14 -7.21 -13.91 34.40
CA ASN A 14 -6.44 -13.36 35.53
C ASN A 14 -6.04 -11.87 35.36
N GLY A 15 -6.95 -11.07 34.78
CA GLY A 15 -6.72 -9.64 34.58
C GLY A 15 -5.81 -9.29 33.38
N VAL A 16 -5.36 -10.27 32.63
CA VAL A 16 -4.52 -10.08 31.45
C VAL A 16 -5.31 -10.44 30.19
N ALA A 17 -5.30 -9.56 29.20
CA ALA A 17 -5.87 -9.89 27.89
C ALA A 17 -5.14 -11.09 27.28
N PRO A 18 -5.85 -12.16 26.87
CA PRO A 18 -5.19 -13.30 26.28
C PRO A 18 -4.53 -12.90 24.97
N VAL A 19 -3.24 -13.10 24.91
CA VAL A 19 -2.50 -13.05 23.65
C VAL A 19 -2.63 -14.42 23.01
N LEU A 20 -3.33 -14.50 21.90
CA LEU A 20 -3.34 -15.70 21.07
C LEU A 20 -1.98 -15.80 20.36
N THR A 21 -1.06 -16.46 21.00
CA THR A 21 0.17 -16.89 20.34
C THR A 21 -0.15 -18.11 19.50
N GLY A 22 0.33 -18.11 18.26
CA GLY A 22 -0.01 -19.11 17.26
C GLY A 22 0.53 -20.52 17.48
N ASP A 23 0.55 -21.01 18.71
CA ASP A 23 1.02 -22.37 19.04
C ASP A 23 0.20 -23.48 18.36
N ASN A 24 -0.93 -23.14 17.80
CA ASN A 24 -1.77 -24.05 17.01
C ASN A 24 -1.86 -23.68 15.53
N GLY A 25 -0.93 -22.91 15.02
CA GLY A 25 -0.90 -22.51 13.62
C GLY A 25 -1.94 -21.47 13.24
N ILE A 26 -2.69 -20.94 14.19
CA ILE A 26 -3.63 -19.84 13.96
C ILE A 26 -2.95 -18.55 14.42
N ASN A 27 -2.24 -17.93 13.52
CA ASN A 27 -1.81 -16.56 13.72
C ASN A 27 -2.99 -15.64 13.40
N PHE A 28 -3.64 -15.17 14.44
CA PHE A 28 -4.43 -13.96 14.26
C PHE A 28 -3.44 -12.80 14.13
N PRO A 29 -3.47 -12.06 13.02
CA PRO A 29 -2.69 -10.85 12.97
C PRO A 29 -3.11 -10.02 14.17
N VAL A 30 -2.15 -9.72 15.04
CA VAL A 30 -2.35 -8.66 16.02
C VAL A 30 -2.82 -7.48 15.19
N ALA A 31 -4.00 -6.96 15.50
CA ALA A 31 -4.46 -5.74 14.89
C ALA A 31 -3.44 -4.67 15.28
N THR A 32 -2.40 -4.57 14.48
CA THR A 32 -1.53 -3.41 14.52
C THR A 32 -2.45 -2.24 14.24
N SER A 33 -2.50 -1.34 15.17
CA SER A 33 -3.24 -0.11 15.08
C SER A 33 -3.24 0.41 13.66
N GLY A 34 -4.37 0.36 13.01
CA GLY A 34 -4.78 1.00 11.78
C GLY A 34 -3.74 1.20 10.68
N THR A 35 -4.19 1.21 9.48
CA THR A 35 -3.41 1.65 8.32
C THR A 35 -2.94 3.08 8.56
N THR A 36 -1.63 3.29 8.54
CA THR A 36 -1.04 4.63 8.67
C THR A 36 -0.95 5.27 7.29
N ALA A 37 -1.49 6.47 7.15
CA ALA A 37 -1.36 7.25 5.93
C ALA A 37 -0.08 8.10 5.95
N VAL A 38 0.68 8.06 4.88
CA VAL A 38 1.87 8.89 4.67
C VAL A 38 1.67 9.68 3.39
N ALA A 39 1.80 10.99 3.47
CA ALA A 39 1.80 11.83 2.28
C ALA A 39 3.11 11.63 1.52
N LEU A 40 2.99 11.28 0.24
CA LEU A 40 4.06 11.40 -0.72
C LEU A 40 4.06 12.81 -1.33
N GLU A 41 5.07 13.08 -2.10
CA GLU A 41 5.23 14.37 -2.77
C GLU A 41 4.06 14.66 -3.73
N ASP A 42 3.63 15.93 -3.77
CA ASP A 42 2.71 16.40 -4.79
C ASP A 42 3.44 16.54 -6.13
N ILE A 43 3.00 15.81 -7.13
CA ILE A 43 3.64 15.76 -8.43
C ILE A 43 3.01 16.80 -9.35
N SER A 44 3.73 17.88 -9.57
CA SER A 44 3.27 19.01 -10.38
C SER A 44 4.15 19.31 -11.60
N THR A 45 5.30 18.66 -11.70
CA THR A 45 6.31 18.96 -12.72
C THR A 45 6.16 18.06 -13.95
N PRO A 46 6.17 18.63 -15.16
CA PRO A 46 6.18 17.84 -16.39
C PRO A 46 7.41 16.93 -16.51
N GLY A 47 7.25 15.81 -17.20
CA GLY A 47 8.32 14.87 -17.49
C GLY A 47 8.26 13.60 -16.64
N THR A 48 9.39 12.94 -16.47
CA THR A 48 9.48 11.72 -15.68
C THR A 48 9.83 12.05 -14.24
N THR A 49 9.00 11.59 -13.32
CA THR A 49 9.24 11.70 -11.88
C THR A 49 9.51 10.31 -11.32
N ASP A 50 10.64 10.17 -10.63
CA ASP A 50 11.01 8.95 -9.92
C ASP A 50 10.82 9.15 -8.41
N VAL A 51 9.94 8.36 -7.82
CA VAL A 51 9.66 8.38 -6.38
C VAL A 51 10.14 7.08 -5.77
N THR A 52 11.10 7.15 -4.85
CA THR A 52 11.56 5.97 -4.11
C THR A 52 10.74 5.81 -2.83
N VAL A 53 10.17 4.63 -2.63
CA VAL A 53 9.30 4.34 -1.50
C VAL A 53 9.80 3.09 -0.78
N THR A 54 10.24 3.26 0.47
CA THR A 54 10.49 2.12 1.35
C THR A 54 9.16 1.59 1.85
N LEU A 55 8.82 0.36 1.47
CA LEU A 55 7.58 -0.27 1.87
C LEU A 55 7.58 -0.63 3.36
N ILE A 56 6.52 -0.26 4.04
CA ILE A 56 6.26 -0.60 5.44
C ILE A 56 4.90 -1.31 5.51
N PRO A 57 4.77 -2.39 6.29
CA PRO A 57 3.51 -3.11 6.42
C PRO A 57 2.35 -2.23 6.87
N ASN A 58 1.19 -2.42 6.28
CA ASN A 58 -0.05 -1.71 6.60
C ASN A 58 0.01 -0.19 6.41
N GLN A 59 0.85 0.29 5.51
CA GLN A 59 0.96 1.70 5.21
C GLN A 59 0.24 2.06 3.91
N GLN A 60 -0.41 3.22 3.91
CA GLN A 60 -0.94 3.86 2.71
C GLN A 60 -0.08 5.05 2.35
N TYR A 61 0.38 5.07 1.11
CA TYR A 61 1.16 6.15 0.53
C TYR A 61 0.27 6.99 -0.36
N TRP A 62 0.05 8.24 0.03
CA TRP A 62 -0.81 9.17 -0.68
C TRP A 62 -0.02 10.08 -1.59
N CYS A 63 -0.38 10.12 -2.86
CA CYS A 63 0.23 10.94 -3.89
C CYS A 63 -0.84 11.73 -4.62
N SER A 64 -0.65 13.02 -4.75
CA SER A 64 -1.52 13.90 -5.53
C SER A 64 -0.82 14.33 -6.81
N ILE A 65 -1.55 14.35 -7.91
CA ILE A 65 -1.08 14.89 -9.19
C ILE A 65 -1.78 16.21 -9.43
N SER A 66 -1.09 17.32 -9.21
CA SER A 66 -1.74 18.64 -9.22
C SER A 66 -1.78 19.35 -10.58
N ASN A 67 -0.92 18.96 -11.50
CA ASN A 67 -0.88 19.60 -12.82
C ASN A 67 -0.64 18.60 -13.98
N PRO A 68 -1.67 17.87 -14.42
CA PRO A 68 -1.53 16.93 -15.51
C PRO A 68 -1.56 17.59 -16.89
N GLY A 69 -1.48 18.91 -17.00
CA GLY A 69 -1.55 19.67 -18.23
C GLY A 69 -0.42 19.44 -19.24
N THR A 70 0.51 18.56 -18.94
CA THR A 70 1.66 18.19 -19.77
C THR A 70 1.95 16.70 -19.61
N THR A 71 2.69 16.13 -20.56
CA THR A 71 3.07 14.71 -20.52
C THR A 71 3.87 14.42 -19.24
N MET A 72 3.33 13.59 -18.39
CA MET A 72 3.96 13.15 -17.15
C MET A 72 4.10 11.64 -17.17
N THR A 73 5.17 11.14 -16.57
CA THR A 73 5.38 9.72 -16.30
C THR A 73 5.85 9.58 -14.86
N ILE A 74 5.23 8.72 -14.09
CA ILE A 74 5.56 8.53 -12.69
C ILE A 74 6.06 7.10 -12.48
N ASN A 75 7.25 6.98 -11.90
CA ASN A 75 7.81 5.72 -11.48
C ASN A 75 7.85 5.66 -9.95
N PHE A 76 7.11 4.74 -9.35
CA PHE A 76 7.28 4.38 -7.95
C PHE A 76 8.30 3.23 -7.86
N ASN A 77 9.51 3.55 -7.41
CA ASN A 77 10.56 2.57 -7.18
C ASN A 77 10.46 2.08 -5.75
N VAL A 78 10.00 0.85 -5.56
CA VAL A 78 9.75 0.31 -4.22
C VAL A 78 10.97 -0.45 -3.70
N ASP A 79 11.28 -0.19 -2.42
CA ASP A 79 12.25 -0.90 -1.63
C ASP A 79 11.52 -1.75 -0.60
N ASP A 80 11.74 -3.05 -0.60
CA ASP A 80 11.05 -4.02 0.23
C ASP A 80 11.87 -4.55 1.41
N THR A 81 12.99 -3.90 1.73
CA THR A 81 13.90 -4.33 2.80
C THR A 81 13.23 -4.41 4.17
N ALA A 82 12.26 -3.52 4.44
CA ALA A 82 11.47 -3.49 5.67
C ALA A 82 10.09 -4.13 5.52
N PHE A 83 9.86 -4.92 4.46
CA PHE A 83 8.56 -5.44 4.07
C PHE A 83 8.56 -6.96 4.06
N PRO A 84 8.29 -7.62 5.20
CA PRO A 84 8.35 -9.08 5.30
C PRO A 84 7.24 -9.77 4.51
N SER A 85 7.41 -11.06 4.25
CA SER A 85 6.38 -11.88 3.60
C SER A 85 5.05 -11.82 4.36
N GLY A 86 3.94 -11.76 3.63
CA GLY A 86 2.60 -11.57 4.17
C GLY A 86 2.20 -10.10 4.38
N SER A 87 3.11 -9.16 4.12
CA SER A 87 2.83 -7.73 4.24
C SER A 87 2.02 -7.18 3.09
N VAL A 88 1.24 -6.15 3.38
CA VAL A 88 0.42 -5.39 2.43
C VAL A 88 0.68 -3.90 2.62
N ALA A 89 0.81 -3.17 1.52
CA ALA A 89 0.83 -1.71 1.48
C ALA A 89 0.00 -1.21 0.29
N GLU A 90 -0.37 0.04 0.30
CA GLU A 90 -1.20 0.62 -0.75
C GLU A 90 -0.65 1.98 -1.19
N PHE A 91 -0.65 2.22 -2.49
CA PHE A 91 -0.52 3.56 -3.06
C PHE A 91 -1.91 4.09 -3.38
N CYS A 92 -2.22 5.25 -2.82
CA CYS A 92 -3.46 5.98 -3.07
C CYS A 92 -3.11 7.21 -3.91
N ILE A 93 -3.58 7.24 -5.13
CA ILE A 93 -3.20 8.27 -6.10
C ILE A 93 -4.43 9.10 -6.45
N GLU A 94 -4.35 10.39 -6.17
CA GLU A 94 -5.38 11.37 -6.53
C GLU A 94 -5.00 12.05 -7.84
N TYR A 95 -5.95 12.06 -8.76
CA TYR A 95 -5.81 12.71 -10.05
C TYR A 95 -6.81 13.87 -10.14
N PRO A 96 -6.41 15.06 -10.57
CA PRO A 96 -7.32 16.19 -10.64
C PRO A 96 -8.38 16.00 -11.71
N THR A 97 -9.54 16.60 -11.49
CA THR A 97 -10.71 16.52 -12.37
C THR A 97 -10.54 17.23 -13.72
N SER A 98 -9.48 17.99 -13.88
CA SER A 98 -9.21 18.77 -15.09
C SER A 98 -7.85 18.39 -15.67
N GLY A 99 -7.86 17.77 -16.80
CA GLY A 99 -6.65 17.43 -17.56
C GLY A 99 -7.02 16.60 -18.77
N ALA A 100 -6.33 16.81 -19.88
CA ALA A 100 -6.61 16.11 -21.15
C ALA A 100 -5.61 14.98 -21.42
N PHE A 101 -4.69 14.69 -20.50
CA PHE A 101 -3.55 13.84 -20.78
C PHE A 101 -3.56 12.55 -19.97
N LEU A 102 -3.06 11.50 -20.59
CA LEU A 102 -2.79 10.23 -19.93
C LEU A 102 -1.48 10.36 -19.12
N THR A 103 -1.51 9.92 -17.88
CA THR A 103 -0.32 9.85 -17.03
C THR A 103 0.02 8.38 -16.78
N PRO A 104 1.04 7.83 -17.43
CA PRO A 104 1.52 6.49 -17.15
C PRO A 104 2.14 6.44 -15.76
N ILE A 105 1.74 5.44 -14.98
CA ILE A 105 2.27 5.15 -13.66
C ILE A 105 2.86 3.74 -13.70
N PHE A 106 4.08 3.63 -13.23
CA PHE A 106 4.80 2.37 -13.10
C PHE A 106 5.13 2.12 -11.63
N VAL A 107 4.87 0.92 -11.16
CA VAL A 107 5.40 0.42 -9.89
C VAL A 107 6.52 -0.55 -10.23
N LYS A 108 7.74 -0.26 -9.76
CA LYS A 108 8.96 -1.01 -10.08
C LYS A 108 9.67 -1.48 -8.82
N HIS A 109 10.22 -2.67 -8.87
CA HIS A 109 11.11 -3.21 -7.85
C HIS A 109 12.38 -3.71 -8.53
N ASN A 110 13.54 -3.22 -8.09
CA ASN A 110 14.83 -3.56 -8.70
C ASN A 110 14.85 -3.37 -10.24
N ASN A 111 14.27 -2.27 -10.71
CA ASN A 111 14.09 -1.94 -12.12
C ASN A 111 13.16 -2.90 -12.91
N VAL A 112 12.50 -3.82 -12.24
CA VAL A 112 11.49 -4.70 -12.84
C VAL A 112 10.11 -4.11 -12.61
N GLU A 113 9.34 -3.98 -13.68
CA GLU A 113 7.97 -3.51 -13.61
C GLU A 113 7.07 -4.56 -12.94
N LEU A 114 6.40 -4.16 -11.86
CA LEU A 114 5.41 -4.98 -11.16
C LEU A 114 3.99 -4.68 -11.64
N PHE A 115 3.74 -3.43 -11.96
CA PHE A 115 2.42 -2.96 -12.35
C PHE A 115 2.54 -1.67 -13.16
N THR A 116 1.68 -1.52 -14.15
CA THR A 116 1.54 -0.28 -14.92
C THR A 116 0.08 0.08 -15.11
N VAL A 117 -0.21 1.35 -15.12
CA VAL A 117 -1.53 1.91 -15.38
C VAL A 117 -1.38 3.29 -16.02
N SER A 118 -2.34 3.68 -16.84
CA SER A 118 -2.42 5.04 -17.34
C SER A 118 -3.62 5.72 -16.70
N LEU A 119 -3.35 6.76 -15.89
CA LEU A 119 -4.40 7.60 -15.33
C LEU A 119 -4.90 8.60 -16.37
N ASN A 120 -6.18 8.86 -16.33
CA ASN A 120 -6.85 9.84 -17.16
C ASN A 120 -7.91 10.57 -16.31
N PRO A 121 -8.54 11.64 -16.86
CA PRO A 121 -9.53 12.43 -16.11
C PRO A 121 -10.77 11.65 -15.64
N GLU A 122 -11.03 10.48 -16.20
CA GLU A 122 -12.14 9.61 -15.77
C GLU A 122 -11.80 8.80 -14.51
N ILE A 123 -10.49 8.62 -14.26
CA ILE A 123 -9.99 7.92 -13.08
C ILE A 123 -9.41 8.96 -12.13
N GLN A 124 -10.25 9.48 -11.24
CA GLN A 124 -9.86 10.54 -10.30
C GLN A 124 -9.14 10.02 -9.06
N PHE A 125 -9.30 8.76 -8.76
CA PHE A 125 -8.68 8.10 -7.63
C PHE A 125 -8.34 6.66 -7.96
N LEU A 126 -7.12 6.28 -7.67
CA LEU A 126 -6.63 4.92 -7.90
C LEU A 126 -5.95 4.39 -6.64
N VAL A 127 -6.26 3.16 -6.30
CA VAL A 127 -5.51 2.43 -5.26
C VAL A 127 -4.77 1.26 -5.90
N ILE A 128 -3.46 1.22 -5.69
CA ILE A 128 -2.61 0.11 -6.09
C ILE A 128 -2.18 -0.60 -4.81
N ARG A 129 -2.54 -1.86 -4.68
CA ARG A 129 -2.13 -2.70 -3.55
C ARG A 129 -0.87 -3.48 -3.90
N ILE A 130 0.09 -3.46 -2.97
CA ILE A 130 1.33 -4.24 -3.05
C ILE A 130 1.30 -5.29 -1.96
N VAL A 131 1.59 -6.53 -2.33
CA VAL A 131 1.63 -7.68 -1.41
C VAL A 131 2.95 -8.41 -1.60
N LYS A 132 3.57 -8.81 -0.49
CA LYS A 132 4.75 -9.69 -0.53
C LYS A 132 4.35 -11.12 -0.18
N LEU A 133 4.62 -12.04 -1.07
CA LEU A 133 4.37 -13.47 -0.91
C LEU A 133 5.71 -14.21 -1.04
N GLY A 134 6.24 -14.70 0.08
CA GLY A 134 7.61 -15.19 0.13
C GLY A 134 8.58 -14.05 -0.20
N GLU A 135 9.42 -14.26 -1.18
CA GLU A 135 10.36 -13.26 -1.70
C GLU A 135 9.82 -12.46 -2.89
N THR A 136 8.56 -12.67 -3.27
CA THR A 136 7.97 -12.06 -4.46
C THR A 136 7.02 -10.93 -4.10
N LEU A 137 7.23 -9.76 -4.69
CA LEU A 137 6.26 -8.68 -4.68
C LEU A 137 5.24 -8.84 -5.80
N LYS A 138 3.99 -8.57 -5.49
CA LYS A 138 2.88 -8.47 -6.44
C LYS A 138 2.19 -7.12 -6.26
N ALA A 139 1.80 -6.51 -7.36
CA ALA A 139 1.04 -5.27 -7.35
C ALA A 139 -0.21 -5.40 -8.24
N HIS A 140 -1.31 -4.81 -7.81
CA HIS A 140 -2.56 -4.79 -8.56
C HIS A 140 -3.42 -3.59 -8.14
N SER A 141 -4.27 -3.12 -9.04
CA SER A 141 -5.28 -2.12 -8.70
C SER A 141 -6.45 -2.75 -7.95
N ILE A 142 -7.00 -1.99 -7.06
CA ILE A 142 -8.22 -2.37 -6.36
C ILE A 142 -9.42 -1.74 -7.05
#